data_abcdbb3552d4791b38b6795179dced39
#
_entry.id   abcdbb3552d4791b38b6795179dced39
#
_cell.length_a   1.000
_cell.length_b   1.000
_cell.length_c   1.000
_cell.angle_alpha   90.00
_cell.angle_beta   90.00
_cell.angle_gamma   90.00
#
_symmetry.space_group_name_H-M   'P 1'
#
loop_
_entity.id
_entity.type
_entity.pdbx_description
1 polymer ?
#
loop_
_entity_poly.entity_id
_entity_poly.type
_entity_poly.pdbx_seq_one_letter_code
_entity_poly.pdbx_strand_id
1 'polypeptide(L)'
;YHQYVENSWDTDDTGQYRAITNLFNPYPINTVTEHVYETGRKFSDCGKVSLDRQLREAMYAARTLNKAYVVGEFAGVLQSEEAYRKYYDAFLDAGVQLTLLWNFALRGDVEHSFTATEPRGQYLFGLIREYNEKYARETGK
;
A
#
# COMPACT_ATOMS: atom_id res chain seq x y z
N TYR A 1 -1.92 -11.47 -12.87
CA TYR A 1 -1.61 -12.74 -13.54
C TYR A 1 -2.19 -12.75 -14.95
N HIS A 2 -3.49 -12.68 -15.11
CA HIS A 2 -4.17 -12.74 -16.41
C HIS A 2 -3.62 -11.74 -17.43
N GLN A 3 -3.43 -10.49 -17.04
CA GLN A 3 -2.92 -9.46 -17.95
C GLN A 3 -1.52 -9.78 -18.51
N TYR A 4 -0.63 -10.34 -17.70
CA TYR A 4 0.78 -10.51 -18.03
C TYR A 4 1.15 -11.92 -18.48
N VAL A 5 0.39 -12.92 -18.06
CA VAL A 5 0.66 -14.33 -18.37
C VAL A 5 -0.28 -14.84 -19.45
N GLU A 6 -1.55 -14.46 -19.42
CA GLU A 6 -2.59 -14.95 -20.31
C GLU A 6 -3.09 -13.92 -21.34
N ASN A 7 -2.53 -12.70 -21.30
CA ASN A 7 -2.96 -11.58 -22.16
C ASN A 7 -4.48 -11.33 -22.10
N SER A 8 -5.07 -11.45 -20.91
CA SER A 8 -6.49 -11.27 -20.62
C SER A 8 -6.67 -10.15 -19.57
N TRP A 9 -7.85 -9.54 -19.57
CA TRP A 9 -8.26 -8.56 -18.54
C TRP A 9 -9.14 -9.18 -17.45
N ASP A 10 -9.16 -10.49 -17.36
CA ASP A 10 -9.88 -11.19 -16.31
C ASP A 10 -9.32 -10.85 -14.92
N THR A 11 -10.17 -10.97 -13.93
CA THR A 11 -9.77 -10.68 -12.55
C THR A 11 -9.04 -11.88 -11.96
N ASP A 12 -7.83 -11.66 -11.46
CA ASP A 12 -7.04 -12.67 -10.77
C ASP A 12 -7.76 -13.21 -9.53
N ASP A 13 -7.60 -14.49 -9.25
CA ASP A 13 -7.86 -15.05 -7.93
C ASP A 13 -6.70 -14.75 -6.95
N THR A 14 -6.87 -15.09 -5.67
CA THR A 14 -5.84 -14.85 -4.65
C THR A 14 -4.56 -15.64 -4.90
N GLY A 15 -4.65 -16.83 -5.48
CA GLY A 15 -3.49 -17.66 -5.86
C GLY A 15 -2.70 -17.04 -7.01
N GLN A 16 -3.40 -16.60 -8.05
CA GLN A 16 -2.81 -15.92 -9.20
C GLN A 16 -2.16 -14.58 -8.79
N TYR A 17 -2.80 -13.83 -7.91
CA TYR A 17 -2.21 -12.61 -7.33
C TYR A 17 -0.87 -12.89 -6.64
N ARG A 18 -0.79 -13.94 -5.82
CA ARG A 18 0.46 -14.33 -5.16
C ARG A 18 1.53 -14.78 -6.16
N ALA A 19 1.13 -15.52 -7.19
CA ALA A 19 2.04 -15.96 -8.24
C ALA A 19 2.64 -14.80 -9.03
N ILE A 20 1.83 -13.81 -9.44
CA ILE A 20 2.32 -12.63 -10.17
C ILE A 20 3.17 -11.73 -9.28
N THR A 21 2.85 -11.63 -8.00
CA THR A 21 3.66 -10.90 -7.02
C THR A 21 5.07 -11.50 -6.93
N ASN A 22 5.18 -12.83 -6.96
CA ASN A 22 6.47 -13.52 -7.00
C ASN A 22 7.22 -13.23 -8.33
N LEU A 23 6.53 -13.33 -9.45
CA LEU A 23 7.10 -13.13 -10.77
C LEU A 23 7.70 -11.71 -10.94
N PHE A 24 7.03 -10.69 -10.41
CA PHE A 24 7.50 -9.30 -10.52
C PHE A 24 8.55 -8.91 -9.49
N ASN A 25 8.77 -9.71 -8.49
CA ASN A 25 9.78 -9.45 -7.47
C ASN A 25 10.81 -10.59 -7.38
N PRO A 26 11.54 -10.91 -8.50
CA PRO A 26 12.47 -12.01 -8.51
C PRO A 26 13.71 -11.72 -7.65
N TYR A 27 14.52 -12.76 -7.36
CA TYR A 27 15.85 -12.55 -6.81
C TYR A 27 16.70 -11.68 -7.76
N PRO A 28 17.50 -10.72 -7.29
CA PRO A 28 17.86 -10.41 -5.89
C PRO A 28 17.02 -9.33 -5.21
N ILE A 29 15.82 -9.01 -5.71
CA ILE A 29 14.96 -8.00 -5.10
C ILE A 29 14.50 -8.49 -3.72
N ASN A 30 14.75 -7.69 -2.68
CA ASN A 30 14.45 -8.03 -1.29
C ASN A 30 13.10 -7.49 -0.79
N THR A 31 12.34 -6.83 -1.66
CA THR A 31 11.05 -6.25 -1.34
C THR A 31 9.96 -6.74 -2.28
N VAL A 32 8.74 -6.76 -1.77
CA VAL A 32 7.51 -6.77 -2.57
C VAL A 32 6.92 -5.39 -2.48
N THR A 33 6.62 -4.76 -3.61
CA THR A 33 6.08 -3.41 -3.66
C THR A 33 4.77 -3.39 -4.43
N GLU A 34 3.76 -2.75 -3.88
CA GLU A 34 2.51 -2.46 -4.61
C GLU A 34 1.94 -1.08 -4.26
N HIS A 35 1.01 -0.61 -5.08
CA HIS A 35 0.22 0.60 -4.83
C HIS A 35 -1.12 0.21 -4.20
N VAL A 36 -1.53 0.92 -3.14
CA VAL A 36 -2.72 0.60 -2.35
C VAL A 36 -3.66 1.81 -2.33
N TYR A 37 -4.78 1.68 -3.01
CA TYR A 37 -5.81 2.70 -3.06
C TYR A 37 -7.13 2.19 -2.46
N GLU A 38 -7.93 3.09 -1.89
CA GLU A 38 -9.12 2.77 -1.08
C GLU A 38 -10.24 2.05 -1.85
N THR A 39 -10.17 1.96 -3.15
CA THR A 39 -11.19 1.26 -3.93
C THR A 39 -11.32 -0.22 -3.59
N GLY A 40 -10.35 -0.76 -2.84
CA GLY A 40 -10.28 -2.18 -2.50
C GLY A 40 -10.00 -3.04 -3.73
N ARG A 41 -9.25 -4.10 -3.54
CA ARG A 41 -8.98 -5.06 -4.61
C ARG A 41 -10.16 -6.01 -4.80
N LYS A 42 -10.42 -6.42 -6.03
CA LYS A 42 -11.36 -7.48 -6.35
C LYS A 42 -10.56 -8.73 -6.74
N PHE A 43 -10.99 -9.88 -6.23
CA PHE A 43 -10.49 -11.18 -6.63
C PHE A 43 -11.63 -12.02 -7.20
N SER A 44 -11.34 -12.94 -8.13
CA SER A 44 -12.36 -13.77 -8.76
C SER A 44 -12.92 -14.84 -7.81
N ASP A 45 -12.12 -15.30 -6.86
CA ASP A 45 -12.48 -16.32 -5.89
C ASP A 45 -13.23 -15.82 -4.65
N CYS A 46 -13.15 -14.52 -4.31
CA CYS A 46 -13.80 -13.99 -3.12
C CYS A 46 -14.43 -12.60 -3.28
N GLY A 47 -14.43 -12.02 -4.48
CA GLY A 47 -15.04 -10.72 -4.77
C GLY A 47 -14.23 -9.54 -4.24
N LYS A 48 -14.91 -8.40 -4.00
CA LYS A 48 -14.27 -7.19 -3.47
C LYS A 48 -13.90 -7.38 -2.01
N VAL A 49 -12.64 -7.11 -1.67
CA VAL A 49 -12.11 -7.24 -0.32
C VAL A 49 -11.83 -5.89 0.31
N SER A 50 -11.80 -5.85 1.65
CA SER A 50 -11.37 -4.69 2.42
C SER A 50 -9.86 -4.42 2.27
N LEU A 51 -9.42 -3.23 2.67
CA LEU A 51 -8.01 -2.87 2.75
C LEU A 51 -7.22 -3.88 3.59
N ASP A 52 -7.71 -4.24 4.78
CA ASP A 52 -7.04 -5.21 5.66
C ASP A 52 -6.87 -6.58 5.01
N ARG A 53 -7.86 -7.04 4.26
CA ARG A 53 -7.75 -8.31 3.55
C ARG A 53 -6.73 -8.21 2.42
N GLN A 54 -6.72 -7.12 1.65
CA GLN A 54 -5.72 -6.88 0.60
C GLN A 54 -4.30 -6.91 1.19
N LEU A 55 -4.08 -6.18 2.29
CA LEU A 55 -2.77 -6.15 2.97
C LEU A 55 -2.36 -7.52 3.50
N ARG A 56 -3.29 -8.30 4.06
CA ARG A 56 -2.98 -9.68 4.48
C ARG A 56 -2.52 -10.58 3.33
N GLU A 57 -3.14 -10.46 2.16
CA GLU A 57 -2.71 -11.23 0.97
C GLU A 57 -1.32 -10.81 0.50
N ALA A 58 -1.04 -9.50 0.45
CA ALA A 58 0.26 -8.97 0.08
C ALA A 58 1.36 -9.37 1.08
N MET A 59 1.08 -9.24 2.38
CA MET A 59 2.00 -9.66 3.44
C MET A 59 2.25 -11.17 3.44
N TYR A 60 1.21 -11.97 3.14
CA TYR A 60 1.39 -13.41 2.97
C TYR A 60 2.35 -13.70 1.82
N ALA A 61 2.15 -13.08 0.65
CA ALA A 61 3.03 -13.24 -0.50
C ALA A 61 4.47 -12.82 -0.16
N ALA A 62 4.68 -11.66 0.47
CA ALA A 62 6.00 -11.18 0.87
C ALA A 62 6.70 -12.14 1.86
N ARG A 63 5.99 -12.62 2.87
CA ARG A 63 6.53 -13.55 3.87
C ARG A 63 6.93 -14.89 3.26
N THR A 64 6.14 -15.43 2.33
CA THR A 64 6.49 -16.70 1.64
C THR A 64 7.74 -16.58 0.78
N LEU A 65 8.07 -15.36 0.34
CA LEU A 65 9.28 -15.04 -0.41
C LEU A 65 10.46 -14.61 0.48
N ASN A 66 10.26 -14.53 1.80
CA ASN A 66 11.21 -13.96 2.76
C ASN A 66 11.65 -12.53 2.39
N LYS A 67 10.68 -11.67 2.04
CA LYS A 67 10.89 -10.29 1.61
C LYS A 67 10.15 -9.30 2.50
N ALA A 68 10.66 -8.07 2.54
CA ALA A 68 9.94 -6.94 3.13
C ALA A 68 8.77 -6.53 2.22
N TYR A 69 7.69 -6.03 2.81
CA TYR A 69 6.57 -5.46 2.06
C TYR A 69 6.58 -3.94 2.14
N VAL A 70 6.48 -3.31 0.98
CA VAL A 70 6.49 -1.86 0.82
C VAL A 70 5.24 -1.41 0.09
N VAL A 71 4.51 -0.47 0.66
CA VAL A 71 3.44 0.25 -0.04
C VAL A 71 4.08 1.42 -0.78
N GLY A 72 4.30 1.26 -2.09
CA GLY A 72 4.99 2.22 -2.95
C GLY A 72 4.17 3.47 -3.25
N GLU A 73 2.84 3.37 -3.17
CA GLU A 73 1.92 4.51 -3.24
C GLU A 73 0.62 4.19 -2.50
N PHE A 74 0.04 5.20 -1.85
CA PHE A 74 -1.32 5.09 -1.31
C PHE A 74 -2.00 6.45 -1.26
N ALA A 75 -3.32 6.45 -1.08
CA ALA A 75 -4.16 7.63 -0.91
C ALA A 75 -4.13 8.64 -2.07
N GLY A 76 -4.09 8.17 -3.31
CA GLY A 76 -3.97 8.96 -4.54
C GLY A 76 -5.05 10.03 -4.79
N VAL A 77 -6.10 10.12 -3.98
CA VAL A 77 -7.11 11.19 -3.99
C VAL A 77 -7.08 11.90 -2.65
N LEU A 78 -7.21 13.22 -2.67
CA LEU A 78 -7.24 14.04 -1.46
C LEU A 78 -8.38 13.64 -0.55
N GLN A 79 -8.02 13.18 0.63
CA GLN A 79 -8.93 12.60 1.60
C GLN A 79 -8.91 13.41 2.91
N SER A 80 -9.86 13.11 3.79
CA SER A 80 -9.87 13.65 5.13
C SER A 80 -8.72 13.08 5.97
N GLU A 81 -8.35 13.78 7.04
CA GLU A 81 -7.39 13.28 8.02
C GLU A 81 -7.79 11.89 8.56
N GLU A 82 -9.09 11.69 8.82
CA GLU A 82 -9.62 10.39 9.28
C GLU A 82 -9.37 9.26 8.27
N ALA A 83 -9.50 9.53 6.97
CA ALA A 83 -9.24 8.53 5.93
C ALA A 83 -7.75 8.17 5.88
N TYR A 84 -6.85 9.14 6.01
CA TYR A 84 -5.41 8.86 6.11
C TYR A 84 -5.05 8.07 7.37
N ARG A 85 -5.68 8.36 8.51
CA ARG A 85 -5.49 7.58 9.75
C ARG A 85 -5.88 6.12 9.55
N LYS A 86 -6.99 5.83 8.87
CA LYS A 86 -7.40 4.46 8.55
C LYS A 86 -6.36 3.71 7.72
N TYR A 87 -5.71 4.36 6.75
CA TYR A 87 -4.61 3.74 6.01
C TYR A 87 -3.45 3.41 6.94
N TYR A 88 -2.99 4.37 7.72
CA TYR A 88 -1.84 4.17 8.60
C TYR A 88 -2.11 3.13 9.69
N ASP A 89 -3.31 3.10 10.28
CA ASP A 89 -3.70 2.07 11.23
C ASP A 89 -3.67 0.68 10.58
N ALA A 90 -4.25 0.54 9.39
CA ALA A 90 -4.24 -0.73 8.66
C ALA A 90 -2.81 -1.18 8.28
N PHE A 91 -1.93 -0.25 7.90
CA PHE A 91 -0.54 -0.57 7.61
C PHE A 91 0.23 -1.01 8.85
N LEU A 92 0.04 -0.33 9.97
CA LEU A 92 0.65 -0.68 11.24
C LEU A 92 0.20 -2.07 11.70
N ASP A 93 -1.12 -2.31 11.72
CA ASP A 93 -1.72 -3.60 12.12
C ASP A 93 -1.26 -4.75 11.20
N ALA A 94 -1.10 -4.50 9.90
CA ALA A 94 -0.58 -5.49 8.98
C ALA A 94 0.94 -5.72 9.11
N GLY A 95 1.67 -4.82 9.75
CA GLY A 95 3.13 -4.87 9.88
C GLY A 95 3.86 -4.48 8.59
N VAL A 96 3.32 -3.54 7.82
CA VAL A 96 3.98 -2.98 6.62
C VAL A 96 5.25 -2.25 7.01
N GLN A 97 6.37 -2.53 6.36
CA GLN A 97 7.68 -2.00 6.75
C GLN A 97 7.94 -0.57 6.26
N LEU A 98 7.38 -0.19 5.13
CA LEU A 98 7.55 1.14 4.55
C LEU A 98 6.32 1.52 3.75
N THR A 99 5.90 2.78 3.89
CA THR A 99 4.79 3.34 3.10
C THR A 99 5.18 4.68 2.51
N LEU A 100 4.81 4.92 1.25
CA LEU A 100 5.06 6.16 0.54
C LEU A 100 3.73 6.82 0.17
N LEU A 101 3.48 7.97 0.79
CA LEU A 101 2.26 8.74 0.54
C LEU A 101 2.32 9.41 -0.83
N TRP A 102 1.34 9.20 -1.67
CA TRP A 102 1.17 9.88 -2.94
C TRP A 102 0.36 11.17 -2.76
N ASN A 103 0.86 12.37 -3.17
CA ASN A 103 2.24 12.61 -3.49
C ASN A 103 2.67 13.99 -2.94
N PHE A 104 3.96 14.21 -2.76
CA PHE A 104 4.50 15.46 -2.23
C PHE A 104 5.01 16.36 -3.36
N ALA A 105 4.44 17.59 -3.44
CA ALA A 105 4.91 18.70 -4.28
C ALA A 105 5.05 18.39 -5.79
N LEU A 106 4.27 17.44 -6.33
CA LEU A 106 4.25 17.19 -7.76
C LEU A 106 3.59 18.36 -8.50
N ARG A 107 4.36 19.05 -9.29
CA ARG A 107 3.89 20.22 -10.03
C ARG A 107 2.85 19.84 -11.07
N GLY A 108 1.68 20.50 -11.02
CA GLY A 108 0.57 20.26 -11.95
C GLY A 108 -0.44 19.23 -11.50
N ASP A 109 -0.18 18.49 -10.42
CA ASP A 109 -1.14 17.57 -9.82
C ASP A 109 -1.80 18.19 -8.58
N VAL A 110 -2.78 19.06 -8.82
CA VAL A 110 -3.47 19.79 -7.74
C VAL A 110 -4.46 18.94 -6.93
N GLU A 111 -4.88 17.81 -7.47
CA GLU A 111 -5.86 16.94 -6.83
C GLU A 111 -5.22 15.97 -5.82
N HIS A 112 -4.01 15.54 -6.09
CA HIS A 112 -3.33 14.51 -5.30
C HIS A 112 -2.11 15.05 -4.54
N SER A 113 -1.57 16.20 -4.97
CA SER A 113 -0.35 16.75 -4.41
C SER A 113 -0.61 17.63 -3.19
N PHE A 114 0.33 17.62 -2.26
CA PHE A 114 0.35 18.53 -1.12
C PHE A 114 1.74 19.12 -0.90
N THR A 115 1.81 20.26 -0.21
CA THR A 115 3.06 20.94 0.17
C THR A 115 3.12 21.15 1.67
N ALA A 116 4.31 21.40 2.20
CA ALA A 116 4.50 21.63 3.63
C ALA A 116 3.78 22.90 4.16
N THR A 117 3.50 23.85 3.28
CA THR A 117 2.91 25.15 3.64
C THR A 117 1.39 25.15 3.63
N GLU A 118 0.78 24.18 3.00
CA GLU A 118 -0.68 24.04 2.96
C GLU A 118 -1.22 23.42 4.25
N PRO A 119 -2.44 23.79 4.71
CA PRO A 119 -3.06 23.17 5.90
C PRO A 119 -3.06 21.63 5.85
N ARG A 120 -3.34 21.08 4.68
CA ARG A 120 -3.31 19.64 4.44
C ARG A 120 -1.92 19.04 4.65
N GLY A 121 -0.89 19.66 4.09
CA GLY A 121 0.49 19.22 4.29
C GLY A 121 0.89 19.24 5.75
N GLN A 122 0.46 20.24 6.50
CA GLN A 122 0.79 20.35 7.93
C GLN A 122 0.24 19.17 8.73
N TYR A 123 -1.04 18.78 8.55
CA TYR A 123 -1.57 17.63 9.26
C TYR A 123 -0.99 16.30 8.75
N LEU A 124 -0.72 16.15 7.43
CA LEU A 124 -0.09 14.96 6.89
C LEU A 124 1.32 14.73 7.44
N PHE A 125 2.13 15.77 7.55
CA PHE A 125 3.44 15.67 8.23
C PHE A 125 3.29 15.33 9.72
N GLY A 126 2.26 15.85 10.38
CA GLY A 126 1.91 15.48 11.75
C GLY A 126 1.60 13.97 11.86
N LEU A 127 0.74 13.46 10.97
CA LEU A 127 0.40 12.04 10.91
C LEU A 127 1.62 11.16 10.64
N ILE A 128 2.43 11.49 9.64
CA ILE A 128 3.65 10.72 9.31
C ILE A 128 4.55 10.60 10.55
N ARG A 129 4.74 11.69 11.28
CA ARG A 129 5.55 11.68 12.51
C ARG A 129 4.92 10.82 13.59
N GLU A 130 3.62 10.99 13.84
CA GLU A 130 2.86 10.21 14.84
C GLU A 130 2.99 8.70 14.58
N TYR A 131 2.78 8.28 13.33
CA TYR A 131 2.82 6.86 12.98
C TYR A 131 4.24 6.29 12.92
N ASN A 132 5.25 7.07 12.55
CA ASN A 132 6.64 6.66 12.70
C ASN A 132 7.00 6.41 14.17
N GLU A 133 6.54 7.25 15.10
CA GLU A 133 6.74 7.06 16.53
C GLU A 133 5.98 5.84 17.07
N LYS A 134 4.74 5.60 16.62
CA LYS A 134 3.98 4.38 16.96
C LYS A 134 4.73 3.14 16.49
N TYR A 135 5.15 3.13 15.24
CA TYR A 135 5.89 2.00 14.65
C TYR A 135 7.19 1.72 15.40
N ALA A 136 7.97 2.75 15.72
CA ALA A 136 9.21 2.59 16.47
C ALA A 136 8.98 1.97 17.86
N ARG A 137 7.92 2.39 18.56
CA ARG A 137 7.55 1.81 19.87
C ARG A 137 7.15 0.33 19.76
N GLU A 138 6.37 -0.04 18.76
CA GLU A 138 5.86 -1.40 18.60
C GLU A 138 6.93 -2.38 18.11
N THR A 139 7.87 -1.90 17.30
CA THR A 139 8.95 -2.75 16.75
C THR A 139 10.25 -2.72 17.56
N GLY A 140 10.35 -1.84 18.55
CA GLY A 140 11.58 -1.69 19.37
C GLY A 140 12.78 -1.13 18.60
N LYS A 141 12.51 -0.39 17.52
CA LYS A 141 13.54 0.21 16.67
C LYS A 141 13.62 1.71 16.81
#